data_562225589b59cc00e73ea3a8c786f3ae
#
_entry.id   562225589b59cc00e73ea3a8c786f3ae
#
_cell.length_a   1.000
_cell.length_b   1.000
_cell.length_c   1.000
_cell.angle_alpha   90.00
_cell.angle_beta   90.00
_cell.angle_gamma   90.00
#
_symmetry.space_group_name_H-M   'P 1'
#
loop_
_entity.id
_entity.type
_entity.pdbx_description
1 polymer ?
#
loop_
_entity_poly.entity_id
_entity_poly.type
_entity_poly.pdbx_seq_one_letter_code
_entity_poly.pdbx_strand_id
1 'polypeptide(L)'
;LICDYYNHKMAGGKWNGMMTQKHIGYKSWNDDFEKDTCPELFRVTSKDGVIISENNGVVEIEAPYYSSKTDAAEAKWTEIPFMGKSVSAMTLMPYTKSVKGASITYKFKMQVSKTSDGKAFNGKQKVRIHVITKSTLDYLNKGGLTYGVSLDGASPVEVNFNKDLNEKPENIYNIYYPTIATRIVDKVIELELPASSDGIHTLTLTPNDPAIVFEKIVIDGRG
;
A
#
# COMPACT_ATOMS: atom_id res chain seq x y z
N LEU A 1 17.53 7.93 -0.21
CA LEU A 1 18.25 7.03 -1.12
C LEU A 1 18.60 7.73 -2.45
N ILE A 2 17.63 8.30 -3.17
CA ILE A 2 17.89 8.98 -4.44
C ILE A 2 18.76 10.21 -4.23
N CYS A 3 18.44 11.07 -3.28
CA CYS A 3 19.24 12.26 -2.94
C CYS A 3 20.64 11.87 -2.46
N ASP A 4 20.77 10.84 -1.63
CA ASP A 4 22.06 10.36 -1.15
C ASP A 4 22.91 9.79 -2.30
N TYR A 5 22.30 8.97 -3.16
CA TYR A 5 23.00 8.44 -4.33
C TYR A 5 23.46 9.55 -5.28
N TYR A 6 22.56 10.47 -5.61
CA TYR A 6 22.84 11.55 -6.53
C TYR A 6 23.91 12.51 -6.01
N ASN A 7 23.78 12.94 -4.76
CA ASN A 7 24.70 13.90 -4.16
C ASN A 7 26.08 13.32 -3.84
N HIS A 8 26.14 12.06 -3.41
CA HIS A 8 27.38 11.53 -2.80
C HIS A 8 28.02 10.38 -3.58
N LYS A 9 27.26 9.64 -4.38
CA LYS A 9 27.76 8.43 -5.07
C LYS A 9 27.88 8.63 -6.58
N MET A 10 26.92 9.30 -7.18
CA MET A 10 26.94 9.54 -8.62
C MET A 10 28.11 10.44 -9.02
N ALA A 11 28.85 10.04 -10.04
CA ALA A 11 30.03 10.76 -10.54
C ALA A 11 31.04 11.16 -9.44
N GLY A 12 31.21 10.29 -8.41
CA GLY A 12 32.15 10.56 -7.31
C GLY A 12 31.77 11.76 -6.44
N GLY A 13 30.50 12.11 -6.35
CA GLY A 13 30.01 13.26 -5.57
C GLY A 13 30.09 14.60 -6.29
N LYS A 14 30.37 14.62 -7.60
CA LYS A 14 30.42 15.85 -8.40
C LYS A 14 29.14 16.70 -8.29
N TRP A 15 28.00 16.04 -8.08
CA TRP A 15 26.67 16.67 -8.03
C TRP A 15 26.20 16.96 -6.61
N ASN A 16 27.11 16.95 -5.64
CA ASN A 16 26.77 17.22 -4.24
C ASN A 16 26.08 18.57 -4.11
N GLY A 17 24.93 18.59 -3.47
CA GLY A 17 24.11 19.77 -3.25
C GLY A 17 23.15 20.12 -4.39
N MET A 18 23.21 19.48 -5.56
CA MET A 18 22.28 19.78 -6.65
C MET A 18 20.86 19.32 -6.38
N MET A 19 20.69 18.21 -5.63
CA MET A 19 19.36 17.75 -5.20
C MET A 19 18.82 18.51 -3.98
N THR A 20 19.53 19.51 -3.50
CA THR A 20 19.04 20.39 -2.43
C THR A 20 18.32 21.63 -2.96
N GLN A 21 18.31 21.83 -4.27
CA GLN A 21 17.49 22.87 -4.86
C GLN A 21 16.01 22.56 -4.64
N LYS A 22 15.26 23.58 -4.30
CA LYS A 22 13.82 23.51 -4.04
C LYS A 22 13.06 23.19 -5.32
N HIS A 23 12.87 21.91 -5.60
CA HIS A 23 12.08 21.47 -6.76
C HIS A 23 10.64 21.15 -6.40
N ILE A 24 10.37 20.98 -5.12
CA ILE A 24 9.07 20.55 -4.61
C ILE A 24 8.49 21.73 -3.83
N GLY A 25 7.28 22.16 -4.18
CA GLY A 25 6.61 23.25 -3.46
C GLY A 25 6.71 24.62 -4.11
N TYR A 26 7.22 24.73 -5.34
CA TYR A 26 7.12 25.98 -6.10
C TYR A 26 5.66 26.38 -6.25
N LYS A 27 5.28 27.44 -5.59
CA LYS A 27 3.95 28.04 -5.72
C LYS A 27 3.95 29.21 -6.71
N SER A 28 5.08 29.92 -6.83
CA SER A 28 5.31 30.94 -7.83
C SER A 28 6.81 31.18 -8.02
N TRP A 29 7.19 31.95 -9.06
CA TRP A 29 8.58 32.28 -9.36
C TRP A 29 9.25 33.22 -8.32
N ASN A 30 8.49 33.89 -7.48
CA ASN A 30 8.96 34.86 -6.52
C ASN A 30 8.55 34.54 -5.07
N ASP A 31 8.17 33.32 -4.77
CA ASP A 31 7.84 32.94 -3.39
C ASP A 31 9.11 32.92 -2.52
N ASP A 32 9.02 33.51 -1.33
CA ASP A 32 9.96 33.24 -0.26
C ASP A 32 9.78 31.79 0.15
N PHE A 33 10.70 30.94 -0.27
CA PHE A 33 10.63 29.52 -0.05
C PHE A 33 11.03 29.19 1.37
N GLU A 34 10.16 28.49 2.09
CA GLU A 34 10.58 27.73 3.26
C GLU A 34 11.64 26.72 2.84
N LYS A 35 12.66 26.53 3.68
CA LYS A 35 13.71 25.56 3.40
C LYS A 35 13.08 24.17 3.27
N ASP A 36 13.13 23.60 2.08
CA ASP A 36 12.75 22.21 1.89
C ASP A 36 13.68 21.35 2.73
N THR A 37 13.10 20.70 3.71
CA THR A 37 13.78 19.62 4.43
C THR A 37 13.48 18.31 3.69
N CYS A 38 14.53 17.56 3.33
CA CYS A 38 14.32 16.18 2.91
C CYS A 38 13.61 15.46 4.04
N PRO A 39 12.51 14.75 3.76
CA PRO A 39 11.87 13.91 4.78
C PRO A 39 12.91 12.94 5.33
N GLU A 40 12.89 12.72 6.63
CA GLU A 40 13.75 11.73 7.26
C GLU A 40 13.50 10.37 6.62
N LEU A 41 14.54 9.80 6.04
CA LEU A 41 14.49 8.48 5.45
C LEU A 41 14.88 7.47 6.53
N PHE A 42 13.92 6.73 7.02
CA PHE A 42 14.19 5.61 7.92
C PHE A 42 14.64 4.40 7.11
N ARG A 43 15.80 3.87 7.45
CA ARG A 43 16.24 2.58 6.91
C ARG A 43 15.59 1.48 7.73
N VAL A 44 14.63 0.78 7.15
CA VAL A 44 14.10 -0.45 7.75
C VAL A 44 15.16 -1.54 7.61
N THR A 45 15.68 -2.01 8.72
CA THR A 45 16.80 -2.97 8.76
C THR A 45 16.34 -4.44 8.71
N SER A 46 15.05 -4.71 8.98
CA SER A 46 14.45 -6.04 8.87
C SER A 46 13.06 -5.94 8.29
N LYS A 47 12.74 -6.85 7.37
CA LYS A 47 11.40 -6.98 6.76
C LYS A 47 10.56 -8.07 7.43
N ASP A 48 11.21 -9.02 8.11
CA ASP A 48 10.54 -10.19 8.69
C ASP A 48 9.97 -9.86 10.07
N GLY A 49 8.72 -10.24 10.29
CA GLY A 49 8.05 -10.10 11.58
C GLY A 49 7.74 -8.67 12.01
N VAL A 50 7.77 -7.71 11.10
CA VAL A 50 7.51 -6.30 11.42
C VAL A 50 6.07 -6.10 11.85
N ILE A 51 5.88 -5.43 13.00
CA ILE A 51 4.60 -4.90 13.44
C ILE A 51 4.63 -3.39 13.24
N ILE A 52 3.78 -2.89 12.36
CA ILE A 52 3.73 -1.46 12.05
C ILE A 52 2.71 -0.80 12.96
N SER A 53 3.15 0.20 13.72
CA SER A 53 2.28 0.93 14.64
C SER A 53 1.59 2.09 13.94
N GLU A 54 0.39 2.41 14.41
CA GLU A 54 -0.35 3.58 13.97
C GLU A 54 0.37 4.89 14.30
N ASN A 55 0.14 5.87 13.46
CA ASN A 55 0.44 7.27 13.71
C ASN A 55 -0.84 8.09 13.49
N ASN A 56 -1.35 8.73 14.55
CA ASN A 56 -2.59 9.50 14.51
C ASN A 56 -3.80 8.74 13.92
N GLY A 57 -3.97 7.48 14.31
CA GLY A 57 -5.08 6.63 13.85
C GLY A 57 -4.94 6.08 12.44
N VAL A 58 -3.76 6.19 11.82
CA VAL A 58 -3.46 5.66 10.50
C VAL A 58 -2.26 4.73 10.55
N VAL A 59 -2.37 3.58 9.90
CA VAL A 59 -1.26 2.65 9.68
C VAL A 59 -0.94 2.63 8.19
N GLU A 60 0.32 2.85 7.84
CA GLU A 60 0.82 2.77 6.47
C GLU A 60 1.80 1.61 6.33
N ILE A 61 1.50 0.67 5.44
CA ILE A 61 2.27 -0.56 5.25
C ILE A 61 2.73 -0.64 3.80
N GLU A 62 4.02 -0.64 3.57
CA GLU A 62 4.58 -0.94 2.26
C GLU A 62 4.48 -2.45 1.98
N ALA A 63 4.08 -2.84 0.78
CA ALA A 63 3.82 -4.25 0.46
C ALA A 63 4.97 -5.22 0.75
N PRO A 64 6.26 -4.84 0.65
CA PRO A 64 7.37 -5.73 1.01
C PRO A 64 7.53 -5.98 2.52
N TYR A 65 6.85 -5.24 3.39
CA TYR A 65 6.98 -5.37 4.85
C TYR A 65 5.91 -6.29 5.46
N TYR A 66 5.81 -7.46 4.88
CA TYR A 66 4.90 -8.51 5.37
C TYR A 66 5.44 -9.20 6.62
N SER A 67 4.52 -9.73 7.43
CA SER A 67 4.87 -10.55 8.60
C SER A 67 5.00 -12.02 8.24
N SER A 68 4.22 -12.49 7.28
CA SER A 68 4.30 -13.84 6.72
C SER A 68 3.70 -13.89 5.33
N LYS A 69 4.10 -14.88 4.55
CA LYS A 69 3.55 -15.14 3.23
C LYS A 69 3.48 -16.64 2.96
N THR A 70 2.52 -17.03 2.14
CA THR A 70 2.38 -18.38 1.60
C THR A 70 2.42 -18.29 0.09
N ASP A 71 3.30 -19.02 -0.54
CA ASP A 71 3.40 -19.10 -1.99
C ASP A 71 2.30 -20.03 -2.55
N ALA A 72 1.93 -19.85 -3.82
CA ALA A 72 1.13 -20.84 -4.54
C ALA A 72 1.99 -22.04 -4.96
N ALA A 73 1.35 -23.11 -5.43
CA ALA A 73 2.08 -24.31 -5.86
C ALA A 73 3.06 -24.03 -7.01
N GLU A 74 2.68 -23.15 -7.95
CA GLU A 74 3.47 -22.86 -9.17
C GLU A 74 3.89 -21.38 -9.29
N ALA A 75 3.53 -20.52 -8.32
CA ALA A 75 3.88 -19.10 -8.32
C ALA A 75 4.36 -18.67 -6.94
N LYS A 76 5.40 -17.84 -6.90
CA LYS A 76 6.04 -17.38 -5.68
C LYS A 76 5.90 -15.87 -5.53
N TRP A 77 5.70 -15.41 -4.30
CA TRP A 77 5.75 -14.00 -3.96
C TRP A 77 7.13 -13.42 -4.28
N THR A 78 7.14 -12.46 -5.16
CA THR A 78 8.34 -11.80 -5.67
C THR A 78 8.24 -10.30 -5.42
N GLU A 79 9.27 -9.73 -4.83
CA GLU A 79 9.42 -8.28 -4.71
C GLU A 79 9.91 -7.72 -6.04
N ILE A 80 9.22 -6.68 -6.56
CA ILE A 80 9.65 -5.93 -7.72
C ILE A 80 10.26 -4.61 -7.22
N PRO A 81 11.59 -4.47 -7.29
CA PRO A 81 12.28 -3.28 -6.80
C PRO A 81 11.80 -2.01 -7.48
N PHE A 82 11.59 -0.95 -6.69
CA PHE A 82 11.25 0.39 -7.16
C PHE A 82 9.92 0.52 -7.94
N MET A 83 9.08 -0.50 -7.93
CA MET A 83 7.77 -0.47 -8.58
C MET A 83 6.63 -0.09 -7.64
N GLY A 84 6.86 0.03 -6.36
CA GLY A 84 5.87 0.50 -5.40
C GLY A 84 5.60 2.00 -5.51
N LYS A 85 4.56 2.46 -4.85
CA LYS A 85 4.26 3.89 -4.74
C LYS A 85 5.41 4.65 -4.06
N SER A 86 6.01 4.06 -3.06
CA SER A 86 7.10 4.65 -2.27
C SER A 86 8.39 3.82 -2.33
N VAL A 87 8.32 2.51 -2.37
CA VAL A 87 9.49 1.62 -2.29
C VAL A 87 9.45 0.56 -3.38
N SER A 88 8.97 -0.63 -3.05
CA SER A 88 8.88 -1.80 -3.95
C SER A 88 7.46 -2.34 -3.92
N ALA A 89 7.13 -3.13 -4.91
CA ALA A 89 5.83 -3.82 -4.97
C ALA A 89 5.99 -5.32 -4.76
N MET A 90 4.89 -5.99 -4.39
CA MET A 90 4.83 -7.44 -4.23
C MET A 90 3.83 -8.04 -5.23
N THR A 91 4.21 -9.11 -5.90
CA THR A 91 3.33 -9.86 -6.79
C THR A 91 3.70 -11.33 -6.81
N LEU A 92 2.83 -12.17 -7.36
CA LEU A 92 3.12 -13.58 -7.59
C LEU A 92 3.68 -13.78 -9.01
N MET A 93 4.81 -14.46 -9.09
CA MET A 93 5.48 -14.77 -10.34
C MET A 93 5.70 -16.28 -10.50
N PRO A 94 5.60 -16.83 -11.71
CA PRO A 94 5.22 -16.17 -12.96
C PRO A 94 3.70 -15.91 -13.04
N TYR A 95 3.33 -14.78 -13.65
CA TYR A 95 1.93 -14.33 -13.76
C TYR A 95 1.05 -15.23 -14.66
N THR A 96 1.63 -16.19 -15.36
CA THR A 96 0.93 -17.15 -16.21
C THR A 96 0.45 -18.39 -15.45
N LYS A 97 0.76 -18.49 -14.17
CA LYS A 97 0.46 -19.65 -13.33
C LYS A 97 -0.64 -19.35 -12.33
N SER A 98 -1.26 -20.43 -11.82
CA SER A 98 -2.28 -20.32 -10.78
C SER A 98 -1.71 -19.74 -9.49
N VAL A 99 -2.46 -18.82 -8.90
CA VAL A 99 -2.12 -18.20 -7.60
C VAL A 99 -2.90 -18.81 -6.44
N LYS A 100 -3.66 -19.86 -6.69
CA LYS A 100 -4.50 -20.50 -5.69
C LYS A 100 -3.71 -20.95 -4.47
N GLY A 101 -4.20 -20.57 -3.29
CA GLY A 101 -3.57 -20.90 -2.01
C GLY A 101 -2.49 -19.92 -1.56
N ALA A 102 -2.12 -18.94 -2.38
CA ALA A 102 -1.19 -17.90 -1.98
C ALA A 102 -1.87 -16.87 -1.06
N SER A 103 -1.10 -16.37 -0.11
CA SER A 103 -1.51 -15.25 0.75
C SER A 103 -0.30 -14.46 1.23
N ILE A 104 -0.54 -13.22 1.62
CA ILE A 104 0.46 -12.37 2.26
C ILE A 104 -0.19 -11.66 3.44
N THR A 105 0.44 -11.71 4.60
CA THR A 105 -0.12 -11.23 5.86
C THR A 105 0.76 -10.17 6.47
N TYR A 106 0.13 -9.12 6.95
CA TYR A 106 0.74 -7.97 7.61
C TYR A 106 0.26 -7.88 9.05
N LYS A 107 1.16 -7.66 9.99
CA LYS A 107 0.81 -7.35 11.38
C LYS A 107 0.92 -5.86 11.61
N PHE A 108 -0.08 -5.31 12.25
CA PHE A 108 -0.08 -3.90 12.61
C PHE A 108 -0.63 -3.70 14.01
N LYS A 109 -0.26 -2.58 14.62
CA LYS A 109 -0.76 -2.19 15.93
C LYS A 109 -1.62 -0.96 15.81
N MET A 110 -2.87 -1.11 16.17
CA MET A 110 -3.84 -0.02 16.23
C MET A 110 -4.70 -0.21 17.49
N GLN A 111 -4.76 0.80 18.32
CA GLN A 111 -5.65 0.75 19.47
C GLN A 111 -7.01 1.29 19.07
N VAL A 112 -8.05 0.56 19.39
CA VAL A 112 -9.43 1.04 19.28
C VAL A 112 -9.55 2.31 20.12
N SER A 113 -10.01 3.39 19.51
CA SER A 113 -10.16 4.70 20.16
C SER A 113 -10.94 4.57 21.46
N LYS A 114 -10.46 5.19 22.53
CA LYS A 114 -11.23 5.33 23.74
C LYS A 114 -12.42 6.26 23.46
N THR A 115 -13.57 5.98 24.05
CA THR A 115 -14.70 6.92 24.02
C THR A 115 -14.27 8.24 24.67
N SER A 116 -14.97 9.34 24.35
CA SER A 116 -14.71 10.67 24.92
C SER A 116 -14.66 10.69 26.47
N ASP A 117 -15.24 9.70 27.11
CA ASP A 117 -15.25 9.51 28.57
C ASP A 117 -14.04 8.73 29.09
N GLY A 118 -13.06 8.41 28.24
CA GLY A 118 -11.86 7.63 28.61
C GLY A 118 -12.12 6.14 28.88
N LYS A 119 -13.35 5.65 28.70
CA LYS A 119 -13.69 4.23 28.82
C LYS A 119 -13.20 3.47 27.61
N ALA A 120 -12.77 2.22 27.82
CA ALA A 120 -12.47 1.33 26.72
C ALA A 120 -13.70 1.21 25.81
N PHE A 121 -13.51 1.40 24.50
CA PHE A 121 -14.57 1.19 23.53
C PHE A 121 -14.85 -0.32 23.47
N ASN A 122 -15.99 -0.75 23.97
CA ASN A 122 -16.44 -2.15 23.96
C ASN A 122 -17.06 -2.57 22.61
N GLY A 123 -16.87 -1.79 21.57
CA GLY A 123 -17.44 -2.02 20.25
C GLY A 123 -16.39 -2.38 19.20
N LYS A 124 -16.87 -2.73 18.02
CA LYS A 124 -16.06 -2.88 16.83
C LYS A 124 -15.86 -1.50 16.20
N GLN A 125 -14.64 -1.10 16.02
CA GLN A 125 -14.32 0.14 15.30
C GLN A 125 -14.35 -0.12 13.80
N LYS A 126 -15.03 0.73 13.04
CA LYS A 126 -14.90 0.70 11.58
C LYS A 126 -13.56 1.29 11.17
N VAL A 127 -12.89 0.61 10.26
CA VAL A 127 -11.65 1.08 9.63
C VAL A 127 -11.79 1.05 8.13
N ARG A 128 -11.25 2.06 7.46
CA ARG A 128 -11.13 2.10 6.01
C ARG A 128 -9.77 1.55 5.60
N ILE A 129 -9.79 0.52 4.79
CA ILE A 129 -8.58 -0.13 4.30
C ILE A 129 -8.43 0.22 2.82
N HIS A 130 -7.39 0.98 2.51
CA HIS A 130 -6.95 1.28 1.17
C HIS A 130 -5.95 0.22 0.74
N VAL A 131 -6.24 -0.49 -0.33
CA VAL A 131 -5.29 -1.40 -0.96
C VAL A 131 -4.87 -0.78 -2.28
N ILE A 132 -3.64 -0.30 -2.30
CA ILE A 132 -3.04 0.38 -3.44
C ILE A 132 -2.29 -0.65 -4.28
N THR A 133 -2.73 -0.79 -5.53
CA THR A 133 -2.16 -1.71 -6.51
C THR A 133 -1.74 -0.97 -7.79
N LYS A 134 -0.87 -1.58 -8.57
CA LYS A 134 -0.57 -1.13 -9.93
C LYS A 134 -1.79 -1.28 -10.83
N SER A 135 -1.94 -0.41 -11.80
CA SER A 135 -3.01 -0.47 -12.82
C SER A 135 -2.72 -1.59 -13.84
N THR A 136 -2.95 -2.83 -13.43
CA THR A 136 -2.85 -3.99 -14.34
C THR A 136 -4.14 -4.14 -15.13
N LEU A 137 -4.05 -4.43 -16.42
CA LEU A 137 -5.20 -4.68 -17.28
C LEU A 137 -5.85 -6.03 -16.96
N ASP A 138 -7.15 -6.15 -17.24
CA ASP A 138 -7.87 -7.43 -17.21
C ASP A 138 -7.53 -8.27 -18.46
N TYR A 139 -6.32 -8.82 -18.47
CA TYR A 139 -5.83 -9.63 -19.59
C TYR A 139 -6.51 -11.00 -19.70
N LEU A 140 -7.24 -11.42 -18.66
CA LEU A 140 -8.04 -12.64 -18.67
C LEU A 140 -9.43 -12.44 -19.29
N ASN A 141 -9.83 -11.19 -19.56
CA ASN A 141 -11.13 -10.81 -20.12
C ASN A 141 -12.32 -11.41 -19.35
N LYS A 142 -12.24 -11.46 -18.03
CA LYS A 142 -13.27 -12.05 -17.16
C LYS A 142 -14.09 -11.04 -16.38
N GLY A 143 -13.96 -9.77 -16.69
CA GLY A 143 -14.66 -8.68 -15.99
C GLY A 143 -13.90 -8.14 -14.79
N GLY A 144 -12.58 -8.21 -14.85
CA GLY A 144 -11.66 -7.70 -13.86
C GLY A 144 -10.95 -8.78 -13.05
N LEU A 145 -9.84 -8.42 -12.44
CA LEU A 145 -9.03 -9.27 -11.58
C LEU A 145 -9.40 -9.03 -10.11
N THR A 146 -9.39 -10.08 -9.31
CA THR A 146 -9.88 -10.02 -7.93
C THR A 146 -8.87 -10.54 -6.90
N TYR A 147 -8.98 -10.00 -5.69
CA TYR A 147 -8.29 -10.49 -4.50
C TYR A 147 -9.21 -10.40 -3.27
N GLY A 148 -8.96 -11.21 -2.28
CA GLY A 148 -9.62 -11.16 -0.99
C GLY A 148 -8.85 -10.34 0.03
N VAL A 149 -9.56 -9.63 0.89
CA VAL A 149 -9.00 -8.92 2.05
C VAL A 149 -9.65 -9.45 3.32
N SER A 150 -8.85 -9.94 4.24
CA SER A 150 -9.29 -10.49 5.52
C SER A 150 -8.61 -9.75 6.67
N LEU A 151 -9.38 -9.43 7.70
CA LEU A 151 -8.91 -8.81 8.93
C LEU A 151 -9.08 -9.82 10.08
N ASP A 152 -8.01 -10.07 10.83
CA ASP A 152 -7.97 -10.97 12.01
C ASP A 152 -8.58 -12.35 11.75
N GLY A 153 -8.35 -12.90 10.56
CA GLY A 153 -8.82 -14.22 10.18
C GLY A 153 -10.32 -14.31 9.86
N ALA A 154 -11.02 -13.18 9.74
CA ALA A 154 -12.40 -13.15 9.26
C ALA A 154 -12.50 -13.63 7.81
N SER A 155 -13.71 -13.95 7.37
CA SER A 155 -13.95 -14.32 5.97
C SER A 155 -13.48 -13.21 5.03
N PRO A 156 -12.72 -13.55 3.97
CA PRO A 156 -12.21 -12.52 3.04
C PRO A 156 -13.34 -11.78 2.32
N VAL A 157 -13.23 -10.47 2.24
CA VAL A 157 -14.05 -9.64 1.35
C VAL A 157 -13.36 -9.60 0.00
N GLU A 158 -14.08 -10.01 -1.05
CA GLU A 158 -13.56 -9.98 -2.41
C GLU A 158 -13.58 -8.55 -2.98
N VAL A 159 -12.47 -8.14 -3.55
CA VAL A 159 -12.28 -6.86 -4.22
C VAL A 159 -11.93 -7.10 -5.68
N ASN A 160 -12.77 -6.59 -6.57
CA ASN A 160 -12.43 -6.49 -7.99
C ASN A 160 -11.80 -5.12 -8.24
N PHE A 161 -10.51 -5.09 -8.55
CA PHE A 161 -9.80 -3.80 -8.56
C PHE A 161 -9.81 -3.09 -9.91
N ASN A 162 -10.03 -3.77 -11.03
CA ASN A 162 -9.88 -3.17 -12.34
C ASN A 162 -11.09 -3.33 -13.30
N LYS A 163 -12.25 -3.83 -12.83
CA LYS A 163 -13.46 -3.95 -13.67
C LYS A 163 -13.91 -2.62 -14.29
N ASP A 164 -13.67 -1.52 -13.58
CA ASP A 164 -14.10 -0.18 -13.96
C ASP A 164 -13.00 0.60 -14.73
N LEU A 165 -11.84 -0.03 -14.95
CA LEU A 165 -10.77 0.54 -15.78
C LEU A 165 -11.06 0.39 -17.26
N ASN A 166 -11.98 1.19 -17.76
CA ASN A 166 -12.40 1.17 -19.16
C ASN A 166 -12.84 2.57 -19.59
N GLU A 167 -12.96 2.76 -20.91
CA GLU A 167 -13.31 4.03 -21.54
C GLU A 167 -14.83 4.27 -21.67
N LYS A 168 -15.66 3.55 -20.91
CA LYS A 168 -17.08 3.83 -20.86
C LYS A 168 -17.35 5.24 -20.32
N PRO A 169 -18.40 5.93 -20.77
CA PRO A 169 -18.69 7.32 -20.36
C PRO A 169 -18.72 7.55 -18.85
N GLU A 170 -19.22 6.58 -18.08
CA GLU A 170 -19.30 6.64 -16.63
C GLU A 170 -17.94 6.52 -15.95
N ASN A 171 -16.95 5.93 -16.59
CA ASN A 171 -15.66 5.59 -15.99
C ASN A 171 -14.50 6.44 -16.53
N ILE A 172 -14.58 6.91 -17.75
CA ILE A 172 -13.44 7.49 -18.48
C ILE A 172 -12.77 8.66 -17.74
N TYR A 173 -13.55 9.60 -17.24
CA TYR A 173 -13.01 10.80 -16.56
C TYR A 173 -12.83 10.61 -15.06
N ASN A 174 -13.65 9.76 -14.44
CA ASN A 174 -13.66 9.61 -12.98
C ASN A 174 -12.73 8.50 -12.47
N ILE A 175 -12.45 7.49 -13.30
CA ILE A 175 -11.68 6.31 -12.92
C ILE A 175 -10.51 6.09 -13.88
N TYR A 176 -10.77 5.98 -15.18
CA TYR A 176 -9.77 5.55 -16.15
C TYR A 176 -8.62 6.56 -16.31
N TYR A 177 -8.89 7.81 -16.66
CA TYR A 177 -7.85 8.82 -16.82
C TYR A 177 -7.09 9.13 -15.52
N PRO A 178 -7.73 9.30 -14.36
CA PRO A 178 -7.01 9.44 -13.09
C PRO A 178 -6.09 8.26 -12.78
N THR A 179 -6.55 7.03 -13.07
CA THR A 179 -5.74 5.82 -12.87
C THR A 179 -4.54 5.78 -13.82
N ILE A 180 -4.71 6.16 -15.09
CA ILE A 180 -3.60 6.25 -16.04
C ILE A 180 -2.58 7.31 -15.60
N ALA A 181 -3.05 8.47 -15.15
CA ALA A 181 -2.20 9.57 -14.71
C ALA A 181 -1.38 9.19 -13.45
N THR A 182 -2.02 8.55 -12.48
CA THR A 182 -1.38 8.16 -11.22
C THR A 182 -0.66 6.81 -11.29
N ARG A 183 -1.03 5.97 -12.25
CA ARG A 183 -0.54 4.59 -12.43
C ARG A 183 -0.84 3.65 -11.26
N ILE A 184 -1.82 3.99 -10.46
CA ILE A 184 -2.26 3.18 -9.30
C ILE A 184 -3.77 3.03 -9.32
N VAL A 185 -4.23 1.93 -8.71
CA VAL A 185 -5.64 1.73 -8.35
C VAL A 185 -5.72 1.69 -6.84
N ASP A 186 -6.48 2.58 -6.26
CA ASP A 186 -6.78 2.59 -4.83
C ASP A 186 -8.20 2.06 -4.62
N LYS A 187 -8.32 0.89 -4.01
CA LYS A 187 -9.61 0.32 -3.61
C LYS A 187 -9.77 0.41 -2.11
N VAL A 188 -10.86 1.04 -1.72
CA VAL A 188 -11.21 1.27 -0.31
C VAL A 188 -12.29 0.30 0.11
N ILE A 189 -12.07 -0.39 1.21
CA ILE A 189 -13.06 -1.26 1.86
C ILE A 189 -13.21 -0.86 3.32
N GLU A 190 -14.43 -0.94 3.83
CA GLU A 190 -14.70 -0.75 5.25
C GLU A 190 -14.82 -2.11 5.91
N LEU A 191 -14.03 -2.33 6.95
CA LEU A 191 -14.10 -3.51 7.79
C LEU A 191 -14.25 -3.12 9.26
N GLU A 192 -14.74 -4.05 10.06
CA GLU A 192 -14.82 -3.89 11.51
C GLU A 192 -13.53 -4.42 12.16
N LEU A 193 -12.82 -3.56 12.86
CA LEU A 193 -11.66 -3.92 13.66
C LEU A 193 -12.15 -4.39 15.04
N PRO A 194 -11.96 -5.66 15.39
CA PRO A 194 -12.35 -6.15 16.70
C PRO A 194 -11.44 -5.57 17.78
N ALA A 195 -11.92 -5.53 19.02
CA ALA A 195 -11.06 -5.16 20.14
C ALA A 195 -9.98 -6.22 20.34
N SER A 196 -8.74 -5.79 20.50
CA SER A 196 -7.59 -6.65 20.81
C SER A 196 -6.94 -6.16 22.11
N SER A 197 -6.54 -7.11 22.98
CA SER A 197 -5.95 -6.81 24.28
C SER A 197 -4.59 -6.11 24.19
N ASP A 198 -3.83 -6.42 23.14
CA ASP A 198 -2.50 -5.84 22.86
C ASP A 198 -2.52 -4.84 21.70
N GLY A 199 -3.70 -4.66 21.08
CA GLY A 199 -3.89 -3.80 19.92
C GLY A 199 -3.23 -4.32 18.65
N ILE A 200 -2.75 -5.58 18.63
CA ILE A 200 -2.13 -6.18 17.45
C ILE A 200 -3.22 -6.86 16.61
N HIS A 201 -3.20 -6.56 15.33
CA HIS A 201 -4.12 -7.06 14.32
C HIS A 201 -3.37 -7.64 13.12
N THR A 202 -4.07 -8.43 12.33
CA THR A 202 -3.53 -9.02 11.10
C THR A 202 -4.40 -8.68 9.91
N LEU A 203 -3.78 -8.22 8.84
CA LEU A 203 -4.41 -8.05 7.54
C LEU A 203 -3.84 -9.05 6.56
N THR A 204 -4.69 -9.84 5.93
CA THR A 204 -4.27 -10.84 4.94
C THR A 204 -4.85 -10.51 3.58
N LEU A 205 -4.00 -10.45 2.57
CA LEU A 205 -4.37 -10.35 1.17
C LEU A 205 -4.23 -11.71 0.50
N THR A 206 -5.27 -12.12 -0.21
CA THR A 206 -5.34 -13.41 -0.93
C THR A 206 -5.67 -13.15 -2.39
N PRO A 207 -4.70 -13.16 -3.30
CA PRO A 207 -4.97 -13.01 -4.73
C PRO A 207 -5.84 -14.17 -5.24
N ASN A 208 -6.93 -13.86 -5.93
CA ASN A 208 -7.72 -14.86 -6.66
C ASN A 208 -7.23 -15.00 -8.11
N ASP A 209 -6.59 -13.95 -8.60
CA ASP A 209 -6.06 -13.86 -9.95
C ASP A 209 -4.57 -13.50 -9.97
N PRO A 210 -3.83 -13.97 -10.99
CA PRO A 210 -2.43 -13.58 -11.18
C PRO A 210 -2.29 -12.13 -11.67
N ALA A 211 -1.06 -11.63 -11.68
CA ALA A 211 -0.67 -10.29 -12.13
C ALA A 211 -1.28 -9.13 -11.32
N ILE A 212 -1.68 -9.37 -10.08
CA ILE A 212 -2.02 -8.30 -9.15
C ILE A 212 -0.73 -7.86 -8.45
N VAL A 213 -0.42 -6.58 -8.54
CA VAL A 213 0.82 -6.00 -8.01
C VAL A 213 0.45 -5.06 -6.86
N PHE A 214 0.70 -5.52 -5.64
CA PHE A 214 0.43 -4.76 -4.42
C PHE A 214 1.58 -3.81 -4.12
N GLU A 215 1.26 -2.53 -3.87
CA GLU A 215 2.25 -1.49 -3.58
C GLU A 215 2.23 -1.07 -2.12
N LYS A 216 1.04 -0.74 -1.62
CA LYS A 216 0.88 -0.16 -0.29
C LYS A 216 -0.50 -0.46 0.28
N ILE A 217 -0.58 -0.58 1.59
CA ILE A 217 -1.83 -0.67 2.33
C ILE A 217 -1.90 0.51 3.29
N VAL A 218 -3.05 1.17 3.37
CA VAL A 218 -3.31 2.20 4.38
C VAL A 218 -4.55 1.81 5.16
N ILE A 219 -4.45 1.76 6.47
CA ILE A 219 -5.55 1.44 7.38
C ILE A 219 -5.87 2.72 8.15
N ASP A 220 -7.02 3.32 7.87
CA ASP A 220 -7.48 4.55 8.50
C ASP A 220 -8.60 4.23 9.51
N GLY A 221 -8.29 4.43 10.78
CA GLY A 221 -9.22 4.24 11.91
C GLY A 221 -9.88 5.52 12.41
N ARG A 222 -9.74 6.62 11.68
CA ARG A 222 -10.30 7.92 12.13
C ARG A 222 -11.79 8.10 11.84
N GLY A 223 -12.44 7.15 11.18
CA GLY A 223 -13.87 7.13 10.91
C GLY A 223 -14.24 7.53 9.50
#